data_efd21d2d7af06de190605882e499c7b8
#
_entry.id   efd21d2d7af06de190605882e499c7b8
#
_cell.length_a   1.000
_cell.length_b   1.000
_cell.length_c   1.000
_cell.angle_alpha   90.00
_cell.angle_beta   90.00
_cell.angle_gamma   90.00
#
_symmetry.space_group_name_H-M   'P 1'
#
loop_
_entity.id
_entity.type
_entity.pdbx_description
1 polymer ?
#
loop_
_entity_poly.entity_id
_entity_poly.type
_entity_poly.pdbx_seq_one_letter_code
_entity_poly.pdbx_strand_id
1 'polypeptide(L)'
;LIKQGITELPCIGDGRQSGTSGSPSILNASPESAVGGGLAWIKTGDTIQIDLNKFTANMLVDDDEIEIRKKGGPPKFPCHQTPWQEIYRNHVGHMADGGILENAVSYQKVKKSLPRDNH
;
A
#
# COMPACT_ATOMS: atom_id res chain seq x y z
N LEU A 1 -0.05 -22.36 -14.53
CA LEU A 1 0.45 -21.20 -15.27
C LEU A 1 1.67 -21.57 -16.11
N ILE A 2 2.75 -22.11 -15.50
CA ILE A 2 3.97 -22.49 -16.23
C ILE A 2 3.67 -23.50 -17.36
N LYS A 3 2.78 -24.48 -17.12
CA LYS A 3 2.32 -25.42 -18.13
C LYS A 3 1.56 -24.76 -19.31
N GLN A 4 1.08 -23.54 -19.10
CA GLN A 4 0.40 -22.73 -20.11
C GLN A 4 1.33 -21.71 -20.77
N GLY A 5 2.63 -21.78 -20.50
CA GLY A 5 3.63 -20.86 -21.04
C GLY A 5 3.65 -19.48 -20.34
N ILE A 6 2.92 -19.33 -19.23
CA ILE A 6 2.92 -18.09 -18.46
C ILE A 6 4.04 -18.18 -17.44
N THR A 7 5.11 -17.44 -17.67
CA THR A 7 6.31 -17.42 -16.82
C THR A 7 6.35 -16.23 -15.86
N GLU A 8 5.61 -15.17 -16.17
CA GLU A 8 5.56 -13.93 -15.39
C GLU A 8 4.12 -13.45 -15.24
N LEU A 9 3.80 -12.90 -14.09
CA LEU A 9 2.51 -12.27 -13.83
C LEU A 9 2.73 -10.84 -13.35
N PRO A 10 2.01 -9.86 -13.94
CA PRO A 10 1.95 -8.52 -13.35
C PRO A 10 1.36 -8.61 -11.95
N CYS A 11 1.92 -7.84 -11.03
CA CYS A 11 1.34 -7.72 -9.71
C CYS A 11 1.23 -6.25 -9.27
N ILE A 12 0.24 -5.95 -8.46
CA ILE A 12 0.07 -4.67 -7.80
C ILE A 12 -0.24 -4.92 -6.34
N GLY A 13 0.42 -4.20 -5.45
CA GLY A 13 0.23 -4.34 -4.02
C GLY A 13 0.56 -3.05 -3.28
N ASP A 14 -0.07 -2.90 -2.13
CA ASP A 14 0.13 -1.79 -1.20
C ASP A 14 0.99 -2.17 0.01
N GLY A 15 1.40 -3.42 0.09
CA GLY A 15 2.37 -3.86 1.09
C GLY A 15 3.73 -3.23 0.84
N ARG A 16 4.42 -2.81 1.90
CA ARG A 16 5.75 -2.19 1.82
C ARG A 16 6.81 -3.26 1.57
N GLN A 17 7.03 -3.56 0.31
CA GLN A 17 7.92 -4.60 -0.16
C GLN A 17 9.24 -4.01 -0.65
N SER A 18 10.34 -4.76 -0.48
CA SER A 18 11.66 -4.35 -0.93
C SER A 18 11.91 -4.56 -2.43
N GLY A 19 11.10 -5.36 -3.09
CA GLY A 19 11.22 -5.62 -4.52
C GLY A 19 10.67 -6.97 -4.93
N THR A 20 10.50 -7.15 -6.24
CA THR A 20 10.14 -8.41 -6.89
C THR A 20 11.10 -8.64 -8.04
N SER A 21 11.76 -9.78 -8.07
CA SER A 21 12.72 -10.09 -9.13
C SER A 21 12.00 -10.47 -10.41
N GLY A 22 12.23 -9.73 -11.51
CA GLY A 22 11.87 -10.12 -12.86
C GLY A 22 10.40 -9.97 -13.27
N SER A 23 9.47 -9.78 -12.36
CA SER A 23 8.05 -9.60 -12.70
C SER A 23 7.68 -8.13 -12.88
N PRO A 24 6.80 -7.79 -13.84
CA PRO A 24 6.22 -6.45 -13.93
C PRO A 24 5.38 -6.17 -12.69
N SER A 25 5.87 -5.30 -11.80
CA SER A 25 5.23 -5.10 -10.49
C SER A 25 5.11 -3.64 -10.13
N ILE A 26 3.94 -3.27 -9.60
CA ILE A 26 3.70 -2.00 -8.94
C ILE A 26 3.67 -2.29 -7.44
N LEU A 27 4.69 -1.82 -6.75
CA LEU A 27 4.84 -1.98 -5.31
C LEU A 27 4.43 -0.70 -4.59
N ASN A 28 4.04 -0.85 -3.35
CA ASN A 28 3.72 0.28 -2.48
C ASN A 28 2.60 1.19 -3.06
N ALA A 29 1.58 0.59 -3.67
CA ALA A 29 0.43 1.34 -4.17
C ALA A 29 -0.21 2.15 -3.04
N SER A 30 -0.53 3.41 -3.31
CA SER A 30 -1.04 4.35 -2.32
C SER A 30 -2.29 5.07 -2.86
N PRO A 31 -3.31 5.32 -2.01
CA PRO A 31 -3.42 4.96 -0.59
C PRO A 31 -3.51 3.44 -0.36
N GLU A 32 -3.01 3.00 0.81
CA GLU A 32 -3.06 1.58 1.19
C GLU A 32 -4.49 1.11 1.42
N SER A 33 -4.78 -0.17 1.17
CA SER A 33 -6.12 -0.77 1.41
C SER A 33 -6.57 -0.64 2.86
N ALA A 34 -5.61 -0.69 3.78
CA ALA A 34 -5.84 -0.54 5.22
C ALA A 34 -6.55 0.78 5.60
N VAL A 35 -6.36 1.82 4.82
CA VAL A 35 -6.99 3.14 5.01
C VAL A 35 -8.04 3.45 3.95
N GLY A 36 -8.52 2.43 3.25
CA GLY A 36 -9.57 2.56 2.26
C GLY A 36 -9.08 2.91 0.85
N GLY A 37 -7.82 2.67 0.54
CA GLY A 37 -7.29 2.79 -0.82
C GLY A 37 -7.96 1.83 -1.81
N GLY A 38 -7.75 2.06 -3.11
CA GLY A 38 -8.45 1.34 -4.19
C GLY A 38 -8.39 -0.18 -4.10
N LEU A 39 -7.24 -0.71 -3.66
CA LEU A 39 -7.06 -2.16 -3.50
C LEU A 39 -7.98 -2.80 -2.43
N ALA A 40 -8.55 -2.00 -1.51
CA ALA A 40 -9.52 -2.50 -0.54
C ALA A 40 -10.82 -3.00 -1.19
N TRP A 41 -11.12 -2.53 -2.37
CA TRP A 41 -12.43 -2.70 -3.03
C TRP A 41 -12.38 -3.60 -4.25
N ILE A 42 -11.19 -4.02 -4.67
CA ILE A 42 -10.99 -4.90 -5.82
C ILE A 42 -11.56 -6.31 -5.53
N LYS A 43 -12.17 -6.90 -6.54
CA LYS A 43 -12.66 -8.28 -6.51
C LYS A 43 -12.05 -9.08 -7.65
N THR A 44 -11.98 -10.39 -7.47
CA THR A 44 -11.56 -11.30 -8.55
C THR A 44 -12.47 -11.11 -9.76
N GLY A 45 -11.87 -10.90 -10.92
CA GLY A 45 -12.57 -10.64 -12.18
C GLY A 45 -12.65 -9.17 -12.56
N ASP A 46 -12.32 -8.25 -11.67
CA ASP A 46 -12.22 -6.83 -12.03
C ASP A 46 -11.06 -6.57 -13.00
N THR A 47 -11.28 -5.66 -13.92
CA THR A 47 -10.25 -5.20 -14.84
C THR A 47 -9.51 -4.01 -14.26
N ILE A 48 -8.17 -4.07 -14.25
CA ILE A 48 -7.30 -2.97 -13.86
C ILE A 48 -6.61 -2.42 -15.10
N GLN A 49 -6.77 -1.13 -15.33
CA GLN A 49 -6.06 -0.38 -16.35
C GLN A 49 -4.82 0.27 -15.74
N ILE A 50 -3.65 -0.04 -16.28
CA ILE A 50 -2.39 0.57 -15.90
C ILE A 50 -1.88 1.41 -17.06
N ASP A 51 -1.65 2.69 -16.83
CA ASP A 51 -1.06 3.62 -17.79
C ASP A 51 0.28 4.13 -17.25
N LEU A 52 1.36 3.60 -17.78
CA LEU A 52 2.72 3.94 -17.36
C LEU A 52 3.13 5.36 -17.78
N ASN A 53 2.50 5.93 -18.79
CA ASN A 53 2.79 7.29 -19.22
C ASN A 53 2.15 8.34 -18.31
N LYS A 54 0.98 8.01 -17.77
CA LYS A 54 0.23 8.86 -16.84
C LYS A 54 0.50 8.52 -15.39
N PHE A 55 1.24 7.44 -15.13
CA PHE A 55 1.49 6.91 -13.77
C PHE A 55 0.20 6.62 -13.00
N THR A 56 -0.78 6.03 -13.69
CA THR A 56 -2.09 5.72 -13.08
C THR A 56 -2.41 4.24 -13.15
N ALA A 57 -3.08 3.75 -12.12
CA ALA A 57 -3.69 2.44 -12.08
C ALA A 57 -5.15 2.59 -11.64
N ASN A 58 -6.09 2.23 -12.52
CA ASN A 58 -7.51 2.43 -12.29
C ASN A 58 -8.26 1.11 -12.37
N MET A 59 -9.20 0.91 -11.49
CA MET A 59 -10.15 -0.18 -11.56
C MET A 59 -11.30 0.23 -12.49
N LEU A 60 -11.53 -0.56 -13.55
CA LEU A 60 -12.60 -0.32 -14.51
C LEU A 60 -13.91 -0.95 -14.01
N VAL A 61 -14.45 -0.38 -12.97
CA VAL A 61 -15.73 -0.75 -12.34
C VAL A 61 -16.56 0.50 -12.19
N ASP A 62 -17.85 0.40 -12.37
CA ASP A 62 -18.77 1.53 -12.26
C ASP A 62 -18.75 2.14 -10.86
N ASP A 63 -18.85 3.45 -10.77
CA ASP A 63 -18.80 4.19 -9.51
C ASP A 63 -19.88 3.73 -8.53
N ASP A 64 -21.09 3.42 -9.02
CA ASP A 64 -22.17 2.89 -8.19
C ASP A 64 -21.83 1.56 -7.53
N GLU A 65 -21.18 0.66 -8.27
CA GLU A 65 -20.69 -0.63 -7.72
C GLU A 65 -19.59 -0.38 -6.67
N ILE A 66 -18.69 0.55 -6.92
CA ILE A 66 -17.65 0.93 -5.95
C ILE A 66 -18.29 1.45 -4.66
N GLU A 67 -19.29 2.32 -4.77
CA GLU A 67 -19.98 2.82 -3.58
C GLU A 67 -20.75 1.72 -2.83
N ILE A 68 -21.29 0.73 -3.53
CA ILE A 68 -21.89 -0.46 -2.90
C ILE A 68 -20.83 -1.24 -2.12
N ARG A 69 -19.65 -1.45 -2.73
CA ARG A 69 -18.55 -2.17 -2.06
C ARG A 69 -18.07 -1.46 -0.80
N LYS A 70 -18.01 -0.12 -0.84
CA LYS A 70 -17.59 0.71 0.30
C LYS A 70 -18.58 0.69 1.48
N LYS A 71 -19.85 0.38 1.24
CA LYS A 71 -20.86 0.29 2.32
C LYS A 71 -20.50 -0.76 3.39
N GLY A 72 -19.73 -1.78 3.04
CA GLY A 72 -19.23 -2.77 3.97
C GLY A 72 -18.14 -2.26 4.94
N GLY A 73 -17.64 -1.05 4.68
CA GLY A 73 -16.51 -0.46 5.39
C GLY A 73 -15.15 -1.05 4.96
N PRO A 74 -14.06 -0.40 5.33
CA PRO A 74 -12.71 -0.85 5.01
C PRO A 74 -12.38 -2.21 5.65
N PRO A 75 -11.35 -2.91 5.17
CA PRO A 75 -10.92 -4.16 5.75
C PRO A 75 -10.68 -4.04 7.26
N LYS A 76 -11.24 -5.00 8.01
CA LYS A 76 -11.03 -5.05 9.46
C LYS A 76 -9.78 -5.87 9.76
N PHE A 77 -8.94 -5.36 10.60
CA PHE A 77 -7.72 -6.04 11.06
C PHE A 77 -7.93 -6.68 12.42
N PRO A 78 -7.29 -7.82 12.69
CA PRO A 78 -7.30 -8.39 14.03
C PRO A 78 -6.70 -7.40 15.02
N CYS A 79 -7.33 -7.27 16.18
CA CYS A 79 -6.77 -6.55 17.31
C CYS A 79 -5.71 -7.43 18.03
N HIS A 80 -4.82 -6.80 18.77
CA HIS A 80 -3.86 -7.49 19.65
C HIS A 80 -2.94 -8.51 18.94
N GLN A 81 -2.44 -8.16 17.76
CA GLN A 81 -1.49 -9.02 17.05
C GLN A 81 -0.13 -8.98 17.76
N THR A 82 0.60 -7.87 17.60
CA THR A 82 1.85 -7.60 18.32
C THR A 82 1.94 -6.10 18.64
N PRO A 83 2.68 -5.68 19.66
CA PRO A 83 2.88 -4.26 19.96
C PRO A 83 3.45 -3.48 18.79
N TRP A 84 4.35 -4.09 18.00
CA TRP A 84 4.96 -3.46 16.81
C TRP A 84 3.96 -3.24 15.70
N GLN A 85 3.06 -4.18 15.44
CA GLN A 85 2.02 -4.04 14.45
C GLN A 85 1.01 -2.96 14.85
N GLU A 86 0.69 -2.84 16.13
CA GLU A 86 -0.19 -1.80 16.62
C GLU A 86 0.45 -0.41 16.56
N ILE A 87 1.71 -0.28 16.97
CA ILE A 87 2.48 0.96 16.81
C ILE A 87 2.53 1.37 15.34
N TYR A 88 2.88 0.43 14.46
CA TYR A 88 2.93 0.68 13.03
C TYR A 88 1.59 1.19 12.50
N ARG A 89 0.50 0.51 12.82
CA ARG A 89 -0.84 0.87 12.34
C ARG A 89 -1.31 2.22 12.84
N ASN A 90 -0.98 2.56 14.08
CA ASN A 90 -1.49 3.76 14.73
C ASN A 90 -0.63 5.01 14.51
N HIS A 91 0.65 4.83 14.16
CA HIS A 91 1.62 5.93 14.18
C HIS A 91 2.42 6.10 12.89
N VAL A 92 2.35 5.16 11.94
CA VAL A 92 3.08 5.28 10.68
C VAL A 92 2.17 5.84 9.60
N GLY A 93 2.55 6.98 9.06
CA GLY A 93 1.81 7.67 7.99
C GLY A 93 1.86 6.95 6.65
N HIS A 94 1.19 7.50 5.67
CA HIS A 94 1.11 6.94 4.32
C HIS A 94 2.46 6.88 3.63
N MET A 95 2.62 5.89 2.76
CA MET A 95 3.83 5.75 1.95
C MET A 95 4.05 6.97 1.03
N ALA A 96 2.98 7.54 0.49
CA ALA A 96 3.04 8.75 -0.33
C ALA A 96 3.63 9.95 0.43
N ASP A 97 3.44 9.98 1.76
CA ASP A 97 3.95 11.03 2.65
C ASP A 97 5.29 10.64 3.32
N GLY A 98 5.93 9.59 2.81
CA GLY A 98 7.23 9.12 3.26
C GLY A 98 7.19 7.97 4.27
N GLY A 99 6.01 7.50 4.70
CA GLY A 99 5.88 6.35 5.61
C GLY A 99 6.60 6.51 6.94
N ILE A 100 6.62 7.73 7.46
CA ILE A 100 7.33 8.08 8.70
C ILE A 100 6.46 7.85 9.93
N LEU A 101 7.09 7.75 11.09
CA LEU A 101 6.38 7.89 12.37
C LEU A 101 5.87 9.33 12.50
N GLU A 102 4.56 9.53 12.57
CA GLU A 102 3.95 10.86 12.57
C GLU A 102 4.46 11.74 13.71
N ASN A 103 4.71 11.16 14.86
CA ASN A 103 5.27 11.89 16.01
C ASN A 103 6.76 12.25 15.84
N ALA A 104 7.47 11.63 14.89
CA ALA A 104 8.90 11.91 14.67
C ALA A 104 9.15 13.35 14.21
N VAL A 105 8.15 14.00 13.62
CA VAL A 105 8.26 15.42 13.21
C VAL A 105 8.61 16.32 14.38
N SER A 106 8.09 16.04 15.57
CA SER A 106 8.38 16.83 16.77
C SER A 106 9.85 16.73 17.24
N TYR A 107 10.57 15.71 16.79
CA TYR A 107 11.97 15.46 17.13
C TYR A 107 12.97 16.01 16.11
N GLN A 108 12.53 16.67 15.06
CA GLN A 108 13.41 17.23 14.03
C GLN A 108 14.46 18.22 14.58
N LYS A 109 14.11 18.98 15.62
CA LYS A 109 15.03 19.91 16.26
C LYS A 109 16.13 19.19 17.05
N VAL A 110 15.82 18.08 17.65
CA VAL A 110 16.77 17.23 18.41
C VAL A 110 17.80 16.63 17.47
N LYS A 111 17.40 16.23 16.28
CA LYS A 111 18.27 15.61 15.27
C LYS A 111 19.43 16.51 14.82
N LYS A 112 19.30 17.83 14.91
CA LYS A 112 20.38 18.77 14.53
C LYS A 112 21.50 18.86 15.58
N SER A 113 21.22 18.48 16.81
CA SER A 113 22.16 18.60 17.93
C SER A 113 22.81 17.27 18.35
N LEU A 114 22.30 16.16 17.86
CA LEU A 114 22.86 14.84 18.18
C LEU A 114 23.91 14.44 17.15
N PRO A 115 25.10 13.97 17.59
CA PRO A 115 26.08 13.38 16.68
C PRO A 115 25.44 12.17 15.97
N ARG A 116 25.71 12.04 14.69
CA ARG A 116 25.35 10.84 13.95
C ARG A 116 26.40 9.77 14.25
N ASP A 117 26.01 8.75 14.95
CA ASP A 117 26.77 7.51 14.98
C ASP A 117 26.60 6.84 13.60
N ASN A 118 27.61 6.93 12.78
CA ASN A 118 27.72 6.17 11.56
C ASN A 118 28.31 4.81 11.91
N HIS A 119 27.48 3.82 12.00
CA HIS A 119 27.89 2.42 12.03
C HIS A 119 27.87 1.85 10.63
#